data_a189fca164cb633dbbf29d47fee56519
#
_entry.id   a189fca164cb633dbbf29d47fee56519
#
_cell.length_a   1.000
_cell.length_b   1.000
_cell.length_c   1.000
_cell.angle_alpha   90.00
_cell.angle_beta   90.00
_cell.angle_gamma   90.00
#
_symmetry.space_group_name_H-M   'P 1'
#
loop_
_entity.id
_entity.type
_entity.pdbx_description
1 polymer ?
#
loop_
_entity_poly.entity_id
_entity_poly.type
_entity_poly.pdbx_seq_one_letter_code
_entity_poly.pdbx_strand_id
1 'polypeptide(L)'
;EMVGTIRSFDEALRDDIHPRIRRTAENIAEASGATAEVVIEKPYAVTVNDPALTARMLPTLQRVAGDDNVQLRDRLMGAEDVSFFAQRAPGLFVFLGGTP
;
A
#
# COMPACT_ATOMS: atom_id res chain seq x y z
N GLU A 1 14.92 -12.14 -17.94
CA GLU A 1 13.74 -12.01 -17.08
C GLU A 1 13.97 -10.90 -16.06
N MET A 2 12.93 -10.08 -15.80
CA MET A 2 12.96 -9.03 -14.80
C MET A 2 11.75 -9.18 -13.90
N VAL A 3 11.95 -9.06 -12.60
CA VAL A 3 10.88 -9.11 -11.59
C VAL A 3 10.99 -7.86 -10.71
N GLY A 4 9.87 -7.25 -10.36
CA GLY A 4 9.84 -6.04 -9.56
C GLY A 4 8.55 -5.87 -8.79
N THR A 5 8.49 -4.85 -7.95
CA THR A 5 7.31 -4.50 -7.16
C THR A 5 6.91 -3.06 -7.43
N ILE A 6 5.62 -2.82 -7.66
CA ILE A 6 5.03 -1.49 -7.82
C ILE A 6 4.27 -1.18 -6.54
N ARG A 7 4.61 -0.05 -5.91
CA ARG A 7 3.94 0.43 -4.70
C ARG A 7 3.49 1.86 -4.88
N SER A 8 2.28 2.18 -4.41
CA SER A 8 1.71 3.51 -4.46
C SER A 8 0.76 3.70 -3.28
N PHE A 9 0.63 4.94 -2.81
CA PHE A 9 -0.41 5.34 -1.85
C PHE A 9 -1.72 5.74 -2.53
N ASP A 10 -1.79 5.67 -3.85
CA ASP A 10 -2.94 6.08 -4.65
C ASP A 10 -3.27 4.99 -5.68
N GLU A 11 -4.52 4.51 -5.65
CA GLU A 11 -4.99 3.44 -6.54
C GLU A 11 -5.05 3.90 -7.99
N ALA A 12 -5.50 5.14 -8.24
CA ALA A 12 -5.63 5.67 -9.59
C ALA A 12 -4.25 5.87 -10.23
N LEU A 13 -3.29 6.39 -9.46
CA LEU A 13 -1.90 6.49 -9.90
C LEU A 13 -1.31 5.12 -10.20
N ARG A 14 -1.58 4.12 -9.37
CA ARG A 14 -1.12 2.74 -9.61
C ARG A 14 -1.68 2.19 -10.92
N ASP A 15 -2.96 2.40 -11.16
CA ASP A 15 -3.63 1.95 -12.39
C ASP A 15 -3.12 2.65 -13.65
N ASP A 16 -2.69 3.90 -13.55
CA ASP A 16 -2.03 4.63 -14.64
C ASP A 16 -0.58 4.14 -14.89
N ILE A 17 0.14 3.75 -13.85
CA ILE A 17 1.52 3.24 -13.97
C ILE A 17 1.57 1.91 -14.74
N HIS A 18 0.63 1.01 -14.54
CA HIS A 18 0.63 -0.33 -15.15
C HIS A 18 0.71 -0.31 -16.68
N PRO A 19 -0.18 0.39 -17.40
CA PRO A 19 -0.10 0.47 -18.87
C PRO A 19 1.17 1.20 -19.35
N ARG A 20 1.69 2.15 -18.58
CA ARG A 20 2.94 2.84 -18.93
C ARG A 20 4.14 1.90 -18.84
N ILE A 21 4.24 1.08 -17.81
CA ILE A 21 5.30 0.07 -17.66
C ILE A 21 5.24 -0.91 -18.84
N ARG A 22 4.05 -1.46 -19.13
CA ARG A 22 3.87 -2.39 -20.24
C ARG A 22 4.34 -1.78 -21.55
N ARG A 23 3.80 -0.64 -21.92
CA ARG A 23 4.17 0.06 -23.16
C ARG A 23 5.65 0.37 -23.24
N THR A 24 6.28 0.78 -22.13
CA THR A 24 7.73 1.08 -22.11
C THR A 24 8.54 -0.18 -22.36
N ALA A 25 8.22 -1.29 -21.68
CA ALA A 25 8.94 -2.54 -21.85
C ALA A 25 8.79 -3.11 -23.27
N GLU A 26 7.58 -3.09 -23.81
CA GLU A 26 7.28 -3.54 -25.19
C GLU A 26 8.05 -2.71 -26.21
N ASN A 27 8.03 -1.38 -26.12
CA ASN A 27 8.74 -0.50 -27.05
C ASN A 27 10.26 -0.66 -26.98
N ILE A 28 10.83 -0.85 -25.78
CA ILE A 28 12.27 -1.08 -25.62
C ILE A 28 12.67 -2.43 -26.26
N ALA A 29 11.87 -3.47 -26.04
CA ALA A 29 12.11 -4.77 -26.67
C ALA A 29 12.03 -4.69 -28.18
N GLU A 30 11.00 -4.06 -28.74
CA GLU A 30 10.81 -3.87 -30.17
C GLU A 30 11.99 -3.10 -30.81
N ALA A 31 12.45 -2.05 -30.17
CA ALA A 31 13.62 -1.27 -30.63
C ALA A 31 14.89 -2.12 -30.74
N SER A 32 14.96 -3.23 -30.03
CA SER A 32 16.07 -4.19 -30.04
C SER A 32 15.78 -5.44 -30.91
N GLY A 33 14.67 -5.46 -31.65
CA GLY A 33 14.24 -6.62 -32.43
C GLY A 33 13.78 -7.81 -31.61
N ALA A 34 13.38 -7.56 -30.34
CA ALA A 34 12.89 -8.56 -29.39
C ALA A 34 11.41 -8.32 -29.07
N THR A 35 10.82 -9.22 -28.30
CA THR A 35 9.47 -9.09 -27.75
C THR A 35 9.51 -9.13 -26.22
N ALA A 36 8.62 -8.40 -25.58
CA ALA A 36 8.43 -8.47 -24.13
C ALA A 36 7.01 -8.92 -23.80
N GLU A 37 6.89 -9.83 -22.85
CA GLU A 37 5.64 -10.16 -22.19
C GLU A 37 5.66 -9.52 -20.80
N VAL A 38 4.64 -8.72 -20.46
CA VAL A 38 4.56 -8.00 -19.19
C VAL A 38 3.34 -8.45 -18.42
N VAL A 39 3.57 -9.18 -17.34
CA VAL A 39 2.53 -9.62 -16.40
C VAL A 39 2.59 -8.71 -15.18
N ILE A 40 1.46 -8.09 -14.83
CA ILE A 40 1.32 -7.23 -13.65
C ILE A 40 0.15 -7.72 -12.83
N GLU A 41 0.43 -8.10 -11.59
CA GLU A 41 -0.56 -8.53 -10.60
C GLU A 41 -0.86 -7.40 -9.62
N LYS A 42 -2.10 -7.35 -9.12
CA LYS A 42 -2.57 -6.40 -8.09
C LYS A 42 -3.08 -7.16 -6.87
N PRO A 43 -2.19 -7.82 -6.12
CA PRO A 43 -2.63 -8.70 -5.03
C PRO A 43 -3.21 -7.95 -3.83
N TYR A 44 -2.90 -6.67 -3.65
CA TYR A 44 -3.32 -5.87 -2.49
C TYR A 44 -3.83 -4.49 -2.89
N ALA A 45 -4.76 -3.97 -2.09
CA ALA A 45 -5.21 -2.59 -2.14
C ALA A 45 -4.34 -1.68 -1.25
N VAL A 46 -4.54 -0.36 -1.36
CA VAL A 46 -3.93 0.59 -0.42
C VAL A 46 -4.60 0.43 0.95
N THR A 47 -3.81 0.29 2.01
CA THR A 47 -4.31 0.29 3.39
C THR A 47 -4.52 1.73 3.84
N VAL A 48 -5.78 2.08 4.11
CA VAL A 48 -6.17 3.42 4.57
C VAL A 48 -6.93 3.29 5.88
N ASN A 49 -6.45 3.98 6.90
CA ASN A 49 -7.16 4.11 8.16
C ASN A 49 -8.32 5.10 8.01
N ASP A 50 -9.50 4.72 8.47
CA ASP A 50 -10.65 5.62 8.52
C ASP A 50 -10.40 6.74 9.53
N PRO A 51 -10.47 8.03 9.12
CA PRO A 51 -10.13 9.15 10.00
C PRO A 51 -11.06 9.26 11.23
N ALA A 52 -12.36 9.00 11.06
CA ALA A 52 -13.32 9.11 12.14
C ALA A 52 -13.14 7.98 13.16
N LEU A 53 -12.91 6.76 12.69
CA LEU A 53 -12.60 5.62 13.55
C LEU A 53 -11.27 5.83 14.26
N THR A 54 -10.25 6.33 13.58
CA THR A 54 -8.94 6.64 14.15
C THR A 54 -9.08 7.65 15.30
N ALA A 55 -9.77 8.76 15.07
CA ALA A 55 -10.00 9.78 16.11
C ALA A 55 -10.77 9.23 17.32
N ARG A 56 -11.76 8.38 17.08
CA ARG A 56 -12.56 7.75 18.15
C ARG A 56 -11.75 6.75 18.97
N MET A 57 -10.86 6.00 18.34
CA MET A 57 -10.08 4.94 18.98
C MET A 57 -8.80 5.44 19.65
N LEU A 58 -8.27 6.58 19.23
CA LEU A 58 -7.02 7.14 19.75
C LEU A 58 -6.99 7.24 21.29
N PRO A 59 -8.01 7.77 21.99
CA PRO A 59 -8.00 7.80 23.46
C PRO A 59 -7.95 6.41 24.12
N THR A 60 -8.50 5.40 23.45
CA THR A 60 -8.44 4.03 23.96
C THR A 60 -7.03 3.46 23.81
N LEU A 61 -6.37 3.69 22.67
CA LEU A 61 -4.99 3.28 22.44
C LEU A 61 -4.05 3.95 23.47
N GLN A 62 -4.22 5.24 23.70
CA GLN A 62 -3.44 6.01 24.69
C GLN A 62 -3.64 5.48 26.10
N ARG A 63 -4.88 5.18 26.51
CA ARG A 63 -5.17 4.62 27.83
C ARG A 63 -4.51 3.25 28.04
N VAL A 64 -4.41 2.44 27.00
CA VAL A 64 -3.85 1.08 27.08
C VAL A 64 -2.33 1.08 27.00
N ALA A 65 -1.75 1.86 26.10
CA ALA A 65 -0.32 1.86 25.84
C ALA A 65 0.44 2.95 26.61
N GLY A 66 -0.25 3.97 27.12
CA GLY A 66 0.32 5.21 27.65
C GLY A 66 0.43 6.27 26.56
N ASP A 67 0.19 7.53 26.92
CA ASP A 67 0.13 8.65 25.95
C ASP A 67 1.43 8.79 25.15
N ASP A 68 2.57 8.69 25.80
CA ASP A 68 3.88 8.84 25.18
C ASP A 68 4.26 7.68 24.24
N ASN A 69 3.56 6.55 24.36
CA ASN A 69 3.81 5.33 23.57
C ASN A 69 2.93 5.24 22.32
N VAL A 70 1.97 6.15 22.16
CA VAL A 70 1.14 6.21 20.96
C VAL A 70 1.66 7.32 20.05
N GLN A 71 2.26 6.93 18.94
CA GLN A 71 2.91 7.87 18.03
C GLN A 71 2.30 7.79 16.64
N LEU A 72 2.19 8.95 15.99
CA LEU A 72 1.90 9.01 14.56
C LEU A 72 3.17 8.63 13.78
N ARG A 73 3.03 7.66 12.90
CA ARG A 73 4.12 7.21 12.04
C ARG A 73 3.96 7.75 10.62
N ASP A 74 5.08 7.96 9.95
CA ASP A 74 5.11 8.24 8.52
C ASP A 74 4.50 7.07 7.73
N ARG A 75 3.96 7.40 6.55
CA ARG A 75 3.37 6.41 5.66
C ARG A 75 4.41 5.38 5.23
N LEU A 76 4.04 4.12 5.29
CA LEU A 76 4.87 3.01 4.82
C LEU A 76 4.26 2.40 3.55
N MET A 77 5.11 2.15 2.58
CA MET A 77 4.73 1.43 1.35
C MET A 77 4.73 -0.08 1.59
N GLY A 78 3.96 -0.53 2.56
CA GLY A 78 3.67 -1.94 2.83
C GLY A 78 2.49 -2.45 2.03
N ALA A 79 2.17 -3.71 2.22
CA ALA A 79 0.96 -4.34 1.73
C ALA A 79 0.40 -5.21 2.86
N GLU A 80 -0.88 -5.02 3.17
CA GLU A 80 -1.54 -5.66 4.30
C GLU A 80 -2.90 -6.20 3.87
N ASP A 81 -3.24 -7.41 4.29
CA ASP A 81 -4.52 -8.06 4.00
C ASP A 81 -5.71 -7.24 4.52
N VAL A 82 -5.51 -6.49 5.61
CA VAL A 82 -6.51 -5.59 6.18
C VAL A 82 -7.02 -4.54 5.19
N SER A 83 -6.25 -4.26 4.13
CA SER A 83 -6.67 -3.34 3.06
C SER A 83 -8.01 -3.73 2.43
N PHE A 84 -8.27 -5.02 2.25
CA PHE A 84 -9.53 -5.52 1.70
C PHE A 84 -10.72 -5.31 2.65
N PHE A 85 -10.50 -5.46 3.95
CA PHE A 85 -11.53 -5.20 4.95
C PHE A 85 -11.80 -3.69 5.06
N ALA A 86 -10.75 -2.87 5.03
CA ALA A 86 -10.87 -1.41 5.09
C ALA A 86 -11.63 -0.80 3.89
N GLN A 87 -11.66 -1.50 2.74
CA GLN A 87 -12.52 -1.12 1.61
C GLN A 87 -14.01 -1.41 1.81
N ARG A 88 -14.37 -2.21 2.79
CA ARG A 88 -15.75 -2.67 3.04
C ARG A 88 -16.34 -2.10 4.32
N ALA A 89 -15.50 -1.70 5.26
CA ALA A 89 -15.91 -1.11 6.54
C ALA A 89 -14.83 -0.14 7.04
N PRO A 90 -15.19 0.84 7.88
CA PRO A 90 -14.20 1.69 8.53
C PRO A 90 -13.17 0.83 9.28
N GLY A 91 -11.90 0.96 8.90
CA GLY A 91 -10.79 0.19 9.46
C GLY A 91 -9.77 1.07 10.15
N LEU A 92 -9.12 0.53 11.16
CA LEU A 92 -7.96 1.11 11.82
C LEU A 92 -6.88 0.05 11.95
N PHE A 93 -5.78 0.28 11.28
CA PHE A 93 -4.57 -0.54 11.35
C PHE A 93 -3.50 0.20 12.15
N VAL A 94 -2.90 -0.47 13.11
CA VAL A 94 -1.85 0.07 13.97
C VAL A 94 -0.65 -0.88 14.01
N PHE A 95 0.53 -0.34 14.15
CA PHE A 95 1.73 -1.13 14.41
C PHE A 95 1.94 -1.24 15.92
N LEU A 96 2.21 -2.45 16.38
CA LEU A 96 2.64 -2.71 17.75
C LEU A 96 4.15 -2.88 17.79
N GLY A 97 4.82 -2.06 18.59
CA GLY A 97 6.25 -2.21 18.85
C GLY A 97 6.52 -3.49 19.65
N GLY A 98 7.46 -4.30 19.18
CA GLY A 98 7.83 -5.56 19.83
C GLY A 98 9.20 -5.55 20.52
N THR A 99 9.93 -4.44 20.45
CA THR A 99 11.24 -4.27 21.10
C THR A 99 11.13 -3.24 22.21
N PRO A 100 11.68 -3.47 23.40
CA PRO A 100 11.74 -2.49 24.46
C PRO A 100 12.62 -1.30 24.10
#